data_7a1e38a86446a0d68bfc9ad697dd9937
#
_entry.id   7a1e38a86446a0d68bfc9ad697dd9937
#
_cell.length_a   1.000
_cell.length_b   1.000
_cell.length_c   1.000
_cell.angle_alpha   90.00
_cell.angle_beta   90.00
_cell.angle_gamma   90.00
#
_symmetry.space_group_name_H-M   'P 1'
#
loop_
_entity.id
_entity.type
_entity.pdbx_description
1 polymer ?
#
loop_
_entity_poly.entity_id
_entity_poly.type
_entity_poly.pdbx_seq_one_letter_code
_entity_poly.pdbx_strand_id
1 'polypeptide(L)' 'DMYLLSIDIDGEEYVTVKYIQKSDREGYVKLVSQNPHHADKDVALNRISAIALVKASIRMNSIR' A
#
# COMPACT_ATOMS: atom_id res chain seq x y z
N ASP A 1 4.91 -2.77 8.07
CA ASP A 1 4.41 -3.90 7.30
C ASP A 1 3.94 -3.46 5.94
N MET A 2 3.98 -4.39 5.02
CA MET A 2 3.60 -4.15 3.64
C MET A 2 2.17 -4.58 3.40
N TYR A 3 1.45 -3.81 2.60
CA TYR A 3 0.04 -4.06 2.35
C TYR A 3 -0.26 -4.07 0.87
N LEU A 4 -1.17 -4.93 0.47
CA LEU A 4 -1.75 -4.94 -0.85
C LEU A 4 -3.00 -4.07 -0.79
N LEU A 5 -3.07 -3.08 -1.67
CA LEU A 5 -4.11 -2.07 -1.62
C LEU A 5 -4.83 -1.98 -2.94
N SER A 6 -6.14 -1.79 -2.87
CA SER A 6 -6.93 -1.41 -4.03
C SER A 6 -7.38 0.03 -3.81
N ILE A 7 -6.99 0.91 -4.70
CA ILE A 7 -7.21 2.34 -4.58
C ILE A 7 -8.05 2.82 -5.74
N ASP A 8 -9.11 3.58 -5.43
CA ASP A 8 -9.96 4.17 -6.44
C ASP A 8 -9.47 5.58 -6.75
N ILE A 9 -9.05 5.81 -7.98
CA ILE A 9 -8.63 7.12 -8.44
C ILE A 9 -9.44 7.45 -9.70
N ASP A 10 -10.27 8.46 -9.57
CA ASP A 10 -11.10 8.95 -10.68
C ASP A 10 -11.93 7.84 -11.33
N GLY A 11 -12.48 6.96 -10.50
CA GLY A 11 -13.34 5.89 -10.98
C GLY A 11 -12.59 4.67 -11.47
N GLU A 12 -11.26 4.69 -11.44
CA GLU A 12 -10.46 3.54 -11.81
C GLU A 12 -9.80 2.93 -10.59
N GLU A 13 -9.76 1.62 -10.58
CA GLU A 13 -9.18 0.87 -9.48
C GLU A 13 -7.72 0.54 -9.79
N TYR A 14 -6.84 0.87 -8.85
CA TYR A 14 -5.43 0.53 -8.96
C TYR A 14 -5.04 -0.39 -7.83
N VAL A 15 -4.36 -1.48 -8.15
CA VAL A 15 -3.88 -2.44 -7.15
C VAL A 15 -2.37 -2.27 -7.02
N THR A 16 -1.91 -2.08 -5.79
CA THR A 16 -0.49 -1.85 -5.56
C THR A 16 -0.08 -2.40 -4.20
N VAL A 17 1.21 -2.61 -4.03
CA VAL A 17 1.79 -3.07 -2.76
C VAL A 17 2.64 -1.94 -2.21
N LYS A 18 2.32 -1.49 -1.01
CA LYS A 18 2.99 -0.36 -0.38
C LYS A 18 3.07 -0.56 1.13
N TYR A 19 4.02 0.13 1.74
CA TYR A 19 3.98 0.31 3.19
C TYR A 19 2.99 1.41 3.51
N ILE A 20 2.31 1.27 4.63
CA ILE A 20 1.35 2.27 5.07
C ILE A 20 1.88 2.90 6.35
N GLN A 21 1.91 4.21 6.38
CA GLN A 21 2.29 4.97 7.57
C GLN A 21 1.22 6.00 7.87
N LYS A 22 1.25 6.51 9.09
CA LYS A 22 0.34 7.55 9.48
C LYS A 22 0.68 8.83 8.73
N SER A 23 -0.35 9.48 8.19
CA SER A 23 -0.18 10.77 7.53
C SER A 23 -0.36 11.89 8.55
N ASP A 24 0.24 13.04 8.28
CA ASP A 24 0.01 14.24 9.08
C ASP A 24 -1.39 14.81 8.84
N ARG A 25 -2.03 14.37 7.78
CA ARG A 25 -3.38 14.84 7.43
C ARG A 25 -4.42 13.88 7.96
N GLU A 26 -5.39 14.42 8.68
CA GLU A 26 -6.47 13.61 9.22
C GLU A 26 -7.28 12.99 8.08
N GLY A 27 -7.60 11.70 8.21
CA GLY A 27 -8.36 11.00 7.19
C GLY A 27 -7.52 10.51 6.03
N TYR A 28 -6.19 10.64 6.12
CA TYR A 28 -5.27 10.20 5.08
C TYR A 28 -4.27 9.20 5.64
N VAL A 29 -3.71 8.40 4.77
CA VAL A 29 -2.55 7.57 5.11
C VAL A 29 -1.45 7.86 4.11
N LYS A 30 -0.22 7.66 4.53
CA LYS A 30 0.93 7.84 3.68
C LYS A 30 1.33 6.51 3.10
N LEU A 31 1.41 6.43 1.79
CA LEU A 31 1.86 5.24 1.09
C LEU A 31 3.33 5.41 0.73
N VAL A 32 4.14 4.49 1.20
CA VAL A 32 5.58 4.55 1.02
C VAL A 32 6.01 3.43 0.09
N SER A 33 6.66 3.81 -1.00
CA SER A 33 7.14 2.85 -1.98
C SER A 33 8.45 2.22 -1.51
N GLN A 34 8.65 0.96 -1.85
CA GLN A 34 9.95 0.34 -1.67
C GLN A 34 10.99 0.92 -2.62
N ASN A 35 10.53 1.46 -3.74
CA ASN A 35 11.44 2.02 -4.72
C ASN A 35 11.83 3.44 -4.29
N PRO A 36 13.12 3.69 -4.00
CA PRO A 36 13.53 5.00 -3.52
C PRO A 36 13.36 6.12 -4.54
N HIS A 37 13.11 5.78 -5.79
CA HIS A 37 12.87 6.79 -6.82
C HIS A 37 11.44 7.28 -6.84
N HIS A 38 10.56 6.65 -6.07
CA HIS A 38 9.16 7.07 -5.99
C HIS A 38 8.95 7.87 -4.72
N ALA A 39 8.27 9.00 -4.84
CA ALA A 39 7.95 9.83 -3.68
C ALA A 39 6.83 9.21 -2.89
N ASP A 40 6.82 9.48 -1.59
CA ASP A 40 5.70 9.09 -0.74
C ASP A 40 4.46 9.85 -1.14
N LYS A 41 3.30 9.29 -0.87
CA LYS A 41 2.04 9.85 -1.30
C LYS A 41 1.00 9.73 -0.20
N ASP A 42 0.29 10.82 0.07
CA ASP A 42 -0.85 10.77 0.99
C ASP A 42 -2.10 10.41 0.19
N VAL A 43 -2.85 9.45 0.70
CA VAL A 43 -4.07 9.00 0.04
C VAL A 43 -5.20 9.02 1.06
N ALA A 44 -6.34 9.57 0.67
CA ALA A 44 -7.50 9.62 1.54
C ALA A 44 -7.98 8.19 1.82
N LEU A 45 -8.33 7.95 3.08
CA LEU A 45 -8.80 6.63 3.48
C LEU A 45 -10.00 6.17 2.68
N ASN A 46 -10.87 7.10 2.31
CA ASN A 46 -12.08 6.75 1.57
C ASN A 46 -11.80 6.36 0.11
N ARG A 47 -10.58 6.51 -0.34
CA ARG A 47 -10.18 6.04 -1.68
C ARG A 47 -9.67 4.61 -1.67
N ILE A 48 -9.40 4.06 -0.49
CA ILE A 48 -8.91 2.71 -0.37
C ILE A 48 -10.11 1.79 -0.25
N SER A 49 -10.34 0.99 -1.29
CA SER A 49 -11.51 0.10 -1.32
C SER A 49 -11.21 -1.26 -0.70
N ALA A 50 -9.95 -1.65 -0.65
CA ALA A 50 -9.58 -2.94 -0.06
C ALA A 50 -8.13 -2.86 0.39
N ILE A 51 -7.84 -3.61 1.46
CA ILE A 51 -6.49 -3.65 2.02
C ILE A 51 -6.26 -5.04 2.59
N ALA A 52 -5.07 -5.58 2.36
CA ALA A 52 -4.70 -6.89 2.89
C ALA A 52 -3.24 -6.85 3.30
N LEU A 53 -2.95 -7.40 4.46
CA LEU A 53 -1.58 -7.51 4.94
C LEU A 53 -0.84 -8.55 4.13
N VAL A 54 0.33 -8.17 3.62
CA VAL A 54 1.16 -9.10 2.86
C VAL A 54 2.07 -9.81 3.85
N LYS A 55 1.83 -11.09 4.01
CA LYS A 55 2.67 -11.91 4.86
C LYS A 55 3.83 -12.44 4.04
N ALA A 56 4.99 -12.39 4.62
CA ALA A 56 6.16 -12.92 3.94
C ALA A 56 6.02 -14.41 3.78
N SER A 57 6.22 -14.87 2.58
CA SER A 57 6.16 -16.28 2.26
C SER A 57 7.44 -16.75 1.57
N ILE A 58 8.45 -15.94 1.66
CA ILE A 58 9.67 -16.19 0.91
C ILE A 58 10.34 -17.49 1.31
N ARG A 59 10.24 -17.84 2.58
CA ARG A 59 10.91 -19.06 3.02
C ARG A 59 10.35 -20.31 2.38
N MET A 60 9.17 -20.23 1.79
CA MET A 60 8.64 -21.37 1.10
C MET A 60 9.44 -21.74 -0.13
N ASN A 61 10.14 -20.80 -0.63
CA ASN A 61 10.94 -21.02 -1.83
C ASN A 61 12.25 -21.74 -1.53
N SER A 62 12.63 -21.79 -0.32
CA SER A 62 13.89 -22.43 0.05
C SER A 62 13.76 -23.91 0.21
N ILE A 63 12.57 -24.38 0.09
CA ILE A 63 12.35 -25.82 0.20
C ILE A 63 12.69 -26.46 -1.09
N ARG A 64 13.24 -26.97 -1.10
CA ARG A 64 13.42 -27.50 -2.28
C ARG A 64 13.53 -28.47 -2.41
#